data_11012ab3595402a58c1b035bdbf453fc
#
_entry.id   11012ab3595402a58c1b035bdbf453fc
#
_cell.length_a   1.000
_cell.length_b   1.000
_cell.length_c   1.000
_cell.angle_alpha   90.00
_cell.angle_beta   90.00
_cell.angle_gamma   90.00
#
_symmetry.space_group_name_H-M   'P 1'
#
loop_
_entity.id
_entity.type
_entity.pdbx_description
1 polymer ?
#
loop_
_entity_poly.entity_id
_entity_poly.type
_entity_poly.pdbx_seq_one_letter_code
_entity_poly.pdbx_strand_id
1 'polypeptide(L)'
;SDEIYTDLKFDKKYESISKYYPEGTCITGGLSKWCGAGGWRLGFFAAPKQLNILMNGIKVLASETFSTVNSPVQYAAVEAYKGDYNEFKLKTTNILQAVGMYVYENLRSNKISINPPQGGFYLMPEFINKKYKSSSDLCVAVLKETGVALLPGSAFGFKPNKMLVRLSFTDFDGRAFLKNTSSVKKINSSDVEKYAPNVVDGIKILSNWAKKL
;
A
#
# COMPACT_ATOMS: atom_id res chain seq x y z
N SER A 1 -2.23 -16.57 2.46
CA SER A 1 -2.33 -15.23 3.02
C SER A 1 -1.20 -14.36 2.53
N ASP A 2 -1.54 -13.27 1.82
CA ASP A 2 -0.52 -12.27 1.43
C ASP A 2 -0.36 -11.25 2.57
N GLU A 3 0.74 -11.35 3.30
CA GLU A 3 1.02 -10.55 4.49
C GLU A 3 2.04 -9.44 4.24
N ILE A 4 2.22 -9.03 2.99
CA ILE A 4 3.22 -8.03 2.58
C ILE A 4 3.01 -6.64 3.25
N TYR A 5 1.80 -6.33 3.72
CA TYR A 5 1.44 -5.07 4.39
C TYR A 5 1.27 -5.16 5.90
N THR A 6 1.53 -6.31 6.51
CA THR A 6 1.28 -6.56 7.94
C THR A 6 1.94 -5.56 8.88
N ASP A 7 3.16 -5.14 8.54
CA ASP A 7 3.92 -4.16 9.34
C ASP A 7 3.49 -2.69 9.09
N LEU A 8 2.55 -2.45 8.17
CA LEU A 8 2.01 -1.11 7.86
C LEU A 8 0.55 -0.96 8.31
N LYS A 9 0.17 -1.62 9.40
CA LYS A 9 -1.15 -1.51 10.02
C LYS A 9 -1.24 -0.30 10.93
N PHE A 10 -2.35 0.42 10.90
CA PHE A 10 -2.58 1.61 11.73
C PHE A 10 -3.24 1.27 13.06
N ASP A 11 -3.97 0.17 13.12
CA ASP A 11 -4.43 -0.40 14.37
C ASP A 11 -3.57 -1.61 14.79
N LYS A 12 -3.58 -1.93 16.09
CA LYS A 12 -2.78 -3.02 16.63
C LYS A 12 -3.50 -4.39 16.54
N LYS A 13 -4.67 -4.46 15.90
CA LYS A 13 -5.57 -5.62 15.94
C LYS A 13 -5.35 -6.64 14.82
N TYR A 14 -4.34 -6.44 13.96
CA TYR A 14 -4.07 -7.43 12.91
C TYR A 14 -3.64 -8.77 13.52
N GLU A 15 -4.27 -9.84 13.06
CA GLU A 15 -3.88 -11.21 13.33
C GLU A 15 -3.78 -11.98 12.02
N SER A 16 -2.71 -12.75 11.87
CA SER A 16 -2.56 -13.65 10.72
C SER A 16 -3.60 -14.76 10.77
N ILE A 17 -4.14 -15.13 9.61
CA ILE A 17 -5.02 -16.29 9.47
C ILE A 17 -4.33 -17.60 9.89
N SER A 18 -2.99 -17.66 9.81
CA SER A 18 -2.20 -18.81 10.26
C SER A 18 -2.31 -19.08 11.77
N LYS A 19 -2.77 -18.09 12.55
CA LYS A 19 -3.08 -18.29 13.98
C LYS A 19 -4.28 -19.23 14.17
N TYR A 20 -5.22 -19.23 13.24
CA TYR A 20 -6.47 -19.99 13.32
C TYR A 20 -6.49 -21.25 12.48
N TYR A 21 -5.69 -21.28 11.40
CA TYR A 21 -5.59 -22.44 10.50
C TYR A 21 -4.12 -22.63 10.03
N PRO A 22 -3.21 -22.95 10.97
CA PRO A 22 -1.78 -23.05 10.69
C PRO A 22 -1.43 -24.17 9.70
N GLU A 23 -2.11 -25.32 9.77
CA GLU A 23 -1.83 -26.49 8.93
C GLU A 23 -2.25 -26.31 7.46
N GLY A 24 -3.13 -25.37 7.16
CA GLY A 24 -3.62 -25.13 5.79
C GLY A 24 -3.27 -23.74 5.26
N THR A 25 -2.50 -22.94 6.00
CA THR A 25 -2.17 -21.56 5.58
C THR A 25 -0.76 -21.47 5.04
N CYS A 26 -0.64 -21.04 3.77
CA CYS A 26 0.61 -20.54 3.21
C CYS A 26 0.68 -19.02 3.38
N ILE A 27 1.85 -18.49 3.73
CA ILE A 27 2.08 -17.06 3.90
C ILE A 27 3.03 -16.57 2.81
N THR A 28 2.69 -15.44 2.18
CA THR A 28 3.62 -14.67 1.36
C THR A 28 3.94 -13.35 2.02
N GLY A 29 5.17 -12.88 1.85
CA GLY A 29 5.64 -11.63 2.40
C GLY A 29 6.95 -11.18 1.75
N GLY A 30 7.55 -10.12 2.27
CA GLY A 30 8.80 -9.62 1.73
C GLY A 30 9.22 -8.27 2.26
N LEU A 31 10.34 -7.76 1.76
CA LEU A 31 10.95 -6.49 2.17
C LEU A 31 10.39 -5.27 1.44
N SER A 32 9.56 -5.46 0.41
CA SER A 32 9.15 -4.39 -0.51
C SER A 32 8.40 -3.24 0.15
N LYS A 33 7.64 -3.51 1.21
CA LYS A 33 6.71 -2.53 1.79
C LYS A 33 7.22 -1.93 3.10
N TRP A 34 7.30 -2.72 4.15
CA TRP A 34 7.70 -2.24 5.47
C TRP A 34 9.15 -1.71 5.52
N CYS A 35 10.02 -2.32 4.73
CA CYS A 35 11.46 -1.97 4.67
C CYS A 35 11.79 -0.94 3.56
N GLY A 36 10.79 -0.59 2.70
CA GLY A 36 11.03 0.28 1.56
C GLY A 36 11.94 -0.31 0.48
N ALA A 37 12.21 -1.62 0.53
CA ALA A 37 13.18 -2.32 -0.33
C ALA A 37 12.54 -2.97 -1.57
N GLY A 38 11.51 -2.34 -2.15
CA GLY A 38 10.82 -2.88 -3.33
C GLY A 38 11.71 -3.13 -4.53
N GLY A 39 12.74 -2.30 -4.74
CA GLY A 39 13.74 -2.47 -5.79
C GLY A 39 14.70 -3.64 -5.59
N TRP A 40 14.79 -4.20 -4.40
CA TRP A 40 15.67 -5.33 -4.08
C TRP A 40 15.11 -6.68 -4.55
N ARG A 41 13.82 -6.73 -4.90
CA ARG A 41 13.14 -7.91 -5.48
C ARG A 41 13.25 -9.17 -4.64
N LEU A 42 13.03 -9.08 -3.32
CA LEU A 42 13.00 -10.21 -2.41
C LEU A 42 11.63 -10.33 -1.74
N GLY A 43 11.05 -11.51 -1.88
CA GLY A 43 9.89 -11.99 -1.13
C GLY A 43 10.16 -13.38 -0.58
N PHE A 44 9.29 -13.86 0.27
CA PHE A 44 9.30 -15.23 0.78
C PHE A 44 7.93 -15.87 0.65
N PHE A 45 7.96 -17.20 0.58
CA PHE A 45 6.80 -18.07 0.67
C PHE A 45 7.04 -19.06 1.81
N ALA A 46 6.14 -19.09 2.78
CA ALA A 46 6.18 -20.03 3.89
C ALA A 46 4.97 -20.98 3.82
N ALA A 47 5.21 -22.27 3.94
CA ALA A 47 4.16 -23.28 3.97
C ALA A 47 4.35 -24.22 5.17
N PRO A 48 3.28 -24.71 5.78
CA PRO A 48 3.35 -25.68 6.85
C PRO A 48 3.80 -27.04 6.33
N LYS A 49 4.31 -27.90 7.22
CA LYS A 49 4.83 -29.24 6.87
C LYS A 49 3.81 -30.10 6.15
N GLN A 50 2.53 -29.96 6.44
CA GLN A 50 1.44 -30.68 5.79
C GLN A 50 1.36 -30.42 4.29
N LEU A 51 1.87 -29.26 3.83
CA LEU A 51 1.89 -28.86 2.42
C LEU A 51 3.26 -29.05 1.76
N ASN A 52 4.09 -29.99 2.23
CA ASN A 52 5.41 -30.25 1.66
C ASN A 52 5.38 -30.61 0.16
N ILE A 53 4.35 -31.31 -0.31
CA ILE A 53 4.19 -31.61 -1.74
C ILE A 53 4.09 -30.33 -2.55
N LEU A 54 3.26 -29.37 -2.11
CA LEU A 54 3.15 -28.03 -2.73
C LEU A 54 4.48 -27.29 -2.69
N MET A 55 5.17 -27.30 -1.53
CA MET A 55 6.46 -26.62 -1.38
C MET A 55 7.52 -27.19 -2.34
N ASN A 56 7.57 -28.50 -2.50
CA ASN A 56 8.51 -29.15 -3.43
C ASN A 56 8.19 -28.78 -4.89
N GLY A 57 6.93 -28.76 -5.27
CA GLY A 57 6.51 -28.29 -6.60
C GLY A 57 6.90 -26.83 -6.87
N ILE A 58 6.70 -25.95 -5.88
CA ILE A 58 7.10 -24.52 -5.98
C ILE A 58 8.63 -24.39 -6.12
N LYS A 59 9.43 -25.18 -5.40
CA LYS A 59 10.90 -25.16 -5.52
C LYS A 59 11.36 -25.55 -6.93
N VAL A 60 10.77 -26.60 -7.50
CA VAL A 60 11.07 -27.03 -8.88
C VAL A 60 10.68 -25.92 -9.86
N LEU A 61 9.47 -25.39 -9.76
CA LEU A 61 9.00 -24.31 -10.62
C LEU A 61 9.90 -23.05 -10.52
N ALA A 62 10.31 -22.68 -9.31
CA ALA A 62 11.21 -21.55 -9.09
C ALA A 62 12.57 -21.76 -9.76
N SER A 63 13.14 -22.96 -9.65
CA SER A 63 14.40 -23.34 -10.31
C SER A 63 14.31 -23.17 -11.83
N GLU A 64 13.21 -23.54 -12.44
CA GLU A 64 13.02 -23.52 -13.89
C GLU A 64 12.57 -22.13 -14.43
N THR A 65 12.11 -21.22 -13.55
CA THR A 65 11.60 -19.91 -14.00
C THR A 65 12.56 -18.77 -13.74
N PHE A 66 13.05 -18.62 -12.52
CA PHE A 66 13.93 -17.48 -12.14
C PHE A 66 15.17 -17.92 -11.35
N SER A 67 15.39 -19.21 -11.16
CA SER A 67 16.49 -19.86 -10.45
C SER A 67 16.58 -19.48 -8.98
N THR A 68 16.99 -18.28 -8.65
CA THR A 68 17.10 -17.81 -7.26
C THR A 68 17.09 -16.29 -7.17
N VAL A 69 16.79 -15.76 -6.00
CA VAL A 69 17.00 -14.36 -5.66
C VAL A 69 18.50 -14.10 -5.49
N ASN A 70 18.94 -12.91 -5.84
CA ASN A 70 20.33 -12.45 -5.67
C ASN A 70 20.86 -12.71 -4.26
N SER A 71 22.01 -13.39 -4.14
CA SER A 71 22.56 -13.83 -2.84
C SER A 71 22.85 -12.69 -1.86
N PRO A 72 23.50 -11.57 -2.24
CA PRO A 72 23.69 -10.44 -1.32
C PRO A 72 22.37 -9.94 -0.70
N VAL A 73 21.29 -9.91 -1.47
CA VAL A 73 19.97 -9.49 -0.97
C VAL A 73 19.40 -10.49 0.03
N GLN A 74 19.65 -11.81 -0.17
CA GLN A 74 19.23 -12.82 0.80
C GLN A 74 19.93 -12.64 2.15
N TYR A 75 21.23 -12.35 2.17
CA TYR A 75 21.96 -12.05 3.41
C TYR A 75 21.45 -10.77 4.07
N ALA A 76 21.21 -9.73 3.31
CA ALA A 76 20.60 -8.49 3.83
C ALA A 76 19.20 -8.74 4.43
N ALA A 77 18.42 -9.66 3.85
CA ALA A 77 17.12 -10.05 4.38
C ALA A 77 17.23 -10.73 5.75
N VAL A 78 18.28 -11.52 5.99
CA VAL A 78 18.53 -12.13 7.31
C VAL A 78 18.65 -11.05 8.38
N GLU A 79 19.42 -10.00 8.11
CA GLU A 79 19.57 -8.86 9.04
C GLU A 79 18.24 -8.09 9.20
N ALA A 80 17.51 -7.84 8.09
CA ALA A 80 16.24 -7.15 8.13
C ALA A 80 15.18 -7.88 8.97
N TYR A 81 15.17 -9.21 8.97
CA TYR A 81 14.20 -10.00 9.75
C TYR A 81 14.66 -10.33 11.18
N LYS A 82 15.98 -10.30 11.46
CA LYS A 82 16.53 -10.55 12.80
C LYS A 82 16.64 -9.27 13.65
N GLY A 83 16.86 -8.11 13.01
CA GLY A 83 17.08 -6.85 13.70
C GLY A 83 15.82 -6.30 14.35
N ASP A 84 16.01 -5.46 15.37
CA ASP A 84 14.93 -4.68 15.96
C ASP A 84 14.75 -3.36 15.20
N TYR A 85 13.71 -3.27 14.40
CA TYR A 85 13.33 -2.09 13.64
C TYR A 85 11.97 -1.52 14.08
N ASN A 86 11.54 -1.78 15.30
CA ASN A 86 10.22 -1.38 15.80
C ASN A 86 10.04 0.14 15.79
N GLU A 87 11.08 0.91 16.12
CA GLU A 87 11.01 2.38 16.06
C GLU A 87 10.82 2.88 14.62
N PHE A 88 11.56 2.31 13.66
CA PHE A 88 11.43 2.66 12.25
C PHE A 88 10.04 2.31 11.72
N LYS A 89 9.55 1.11 12.02
CA LYS A 89 8.20 0.65 11.64
C LYS A 89 7.13 1.56 12.21
N LEU A 90 7.25 1.95 13.49
CA LEU A 90 6.31 2.85 14.14
C LEU A 90 6.31 4.24 13.51
N LYS A 91 7.48 4.82 13.26
CA LYS A 91 7.58 6.13 12.57
C LYS A 91 6.97 6.08 11.18
N THR A 92 7.33 5.08 10.37
CA THR A 92 6.80 4.92 9.02
C THR A 92 5.28 4.76 9.03
N THR A 93 4.75 3.94 9.93
CA THR A 93 3.31 3.71 10.08
C THR A 93 2.58 4.99 10.49
N ASN A 94 3.12 5.76 11.45
CA ASN A 94 2.54 7.03 11.87
C ASN A 94 2.51 8.07 10.74
N ILE A 95 3.57 8.15 9.93
CA ILE A 95 3.62 9.02 8.74
C ILE A 95 2.54 8.60 7.74
N LEU A 96 2.49 7.32 7.38
CA LEU A 96 1.50 6.82 6.42
C LEU A 96 0.08 7.01 6.91
N GLN A 97 -0.18 6.80 8.20
CA GLN A 97 -1.49 7.04 8.81
C GLN A 97 -1.89 8.52 8.71
N ALA A 98 -0.97 9.44 9.03
CA ALA A 98 -1.25 10.87 8.98
C ALA A 98 -1.51 11.34 7.55
N VAL A 99 -0.69 10.93 6.58
CA VAL A 99 -0.89 11.27 5.16
C VAL A 99 -2.18 10.64 4.63
N GLY A 100 -2.45 9.37 4.93
CA GLY A 100 -3.67 8.68 4.51
C GLY A 100 -4.94 9.30 5.10
N MET A 101 -4.92 9.72 6.37
CA MET A 101 -6.02 10.44 7.00
C MET A 101 -6.21 11.82 6.38
N TYR A 102 -5.13 12.55 6.09
CA TYR A 102 -5.20 13.82 5.36
C TYR A 102 -5.90 13.66 4.01
N VAL A 103 -5.51 12.65 3.24
CA VAL A 103 -6.15 12.33 1.94
C VAL A 103 -7.63 12.02 2.12
N TYR A 104 -7.97 11.16 3.09
CA TYR A 104 -9.35 10.81 3.40
C TYR A 104 -10.20 12.05 3.72
N GLU A 105 -9.73 12.91 4.62
CA GLU A 105 -10.46 14.10 5.09
C GLU A 105 -10.68 15.14 3.98
N ASN A 106 -9.69 15.31 3.09
CA ASN A 106 -9.72 16.32 2.04
C ASN A 106 -10.34 15.82 0.71
N LEU A 107 -10.53 14.50 0.55
CA LEU A 107 -11.09 13.94 -0.68
C LEU A 107 -12.57 13.52 -0.53
N ARG A 108 -13.00 13.11 0.67
CA ARG A 108 -14.40 12.70 0.89
C ARG A 108 -15.35 13.86 0.62
N SER A 109 -16.42 13.60 -0.13
CA SER A 109 -17.41 14.60 -0.49
C SER A 109 -18.71 13.92 -0.97
N ASN A 110 -19.71 14.69 -1.36
CA ASN A 110 -20.91 14.17 -2.03
C ASN A 110 -20.64 13.59 -3.43
N LYS A 111 -19.44 13.78 -3.98
CA LYS A 111 -18.98 13.24 -5.27
C LYS A 111 -17.99 12.09 -5.12
N ILE A 112 -17.43 11.88 -3.96
CA ILE A 112 -16.43 10.84 -3.70
C ILE A 112 -16.75 10.15 -2.38
N SER A 113 -17.10 8.88 -2.47
CA SER A 113 -17.22 7.98 -1.31
C SER A 113 -15.87 7.30 -1.06
N ILE A 114 -15.40 7.34 0.17
CA ILE A 114 -14.09 6.79 0.56
C ILE A 114 -14.15 6.36 2.03
N ASN A 115 -13.49 5.25 2.35
CA ASN A 115 -13.33 4.80 3.73
C ASN A 115 -12.01 5.31 4.32
N PRO A 116 -11.93 5.54 5.64
CA PRO A 116 -10.67 5.90 6.28
C PRO A 116 -9.65 4.76 6.15
N PRO A 117 -8.35 5.07 6.01
CA PRO A 117 -7.32 4.05 5.90
C PRO A 117 -7.12 3.31 7.23
N GLN A 118 -6.96 1.99 7.16
CA GLN A 118 -6.67 1.12 8.32
C GLN A 118 -5.24 0.55 8.27
N GLY A 119 -4.53 0.74 7.15
CA GLY A 119 -3.16 0.28 6.94
C GLY A 119 -2.70 0.50 5.51
N GLY A 120 -1.44 0.18 5.24
CA GLY A 120 -0.83 0.33 3.92
C GLY A 120 -0.67 1.78 3.49
N PHE A 121 -0.74 2.01 2.18
CA PHE A 121 -0.59 3.34 1.58
C PHE A 121 -1.49 3.52 0.33
N TYR A 122 -2.61 2.81 0.32
CA TYR A 122 -3.64 2.92 -0.72
C TYR A 122 -4.98 3.26 -0.11
N LEU A 123 -5.75 4.02 -0.86
CA LEU A 123 -7.17 4.24 -0.63
C LEU A 123 -7.94 3.82 -1.88
N MET A 124 -9.20 3.48 -1.69
CA MET A 124 -10.10 3.06 -2.77
C MET A 124 -11.32 3.99 -2.85
N PRO A 125 -11.13 5.25 -3.32
CA PRO A 125 -12.26 6.16 -3.53
C PRO A 125 -13.16 5.67 -4.67
N GLU A 126 -14.48 5.82 -4.48
CA GLU A 126 -15.50 5.62 -5.49
C GLU A 126 -16.10 6.96 -5.92
N PHE A 127 -16.00 7.29 -7.21
CA PHE A 127 -16.52 8.54 -7.75
C PHE A 127 -18.00 8.40 -8.14
N ILE A 128 -18.82 9.31 -7.65
CA ILE A 128 -20.24 9.36 -7.98
C ILE A 128 -20.42 10.25 -9.20
N ASN A 129 -20.60 9.64 -10.37
CA ASN A 129 -20.76 10.37 -11.63
C ASN A 129 -21.70 9.67 -12.60
N LYS A 130 -22.17 10.42 -13.61
CA LYS A 130 -22.96 9.91 -14.73
C LYS A 130 -22.27 10.09 -16.10
N LYS A 131 -21.07 10.67 -16.12
CA LYS A 131 -20.36 11.04 -17.34
C LYS A 131 -19.55 9.88 -17.91
N TYR A 132 -18.88 9.12 -17.04
CA TYR A 132 -18.00 8.01 -17.45
C TYR A 132 -18.70 6.68 -17.29
N LYS A 133 -18.45 5.76 -18.23
CA LYS A 133 -19.08 4.43 -18.26
C LYS A 133 -18.25 3.37 -17.55
N SER A 134 -16.95 3.60 -17.40
CA SER A 134 -16.04 2.67 -16.73
C SER A 134 -15.01 3.38 -15.83
N SER A 135 -14.49 2.66 -14.84
CA SER A 135 -13.40 3.13 -13.99
C SER A 135 -12.13 3.40 -14.80
N SER A 136 -11.92 2.70 -15.91
CA SER A 136 -10.80 2.94 -16.83
C SER A 136 -10.95 4.28 -17.55
N ASP A 137 -12.11 4.59 -18.11
CA ASP A 137 -12.37 5.89 -18.76
C ASP A 137 -12.20 7.05 -17.77
N LEU A 138 -12.70 6.85 -16.54
CA LEU A 138 -12.53 7.82 -15.46
C LEU A 138 -11.04 8.08 -15.18
N CYS A 139 -10.22 7.03 -15.02
CA CYS A 139 -8.79 7.16 -14.75
C CYS A 139 -8.04 7.87 -15.88
N VAL A 140 -8.37 7.56 -17.14
CA VAL A 140 -7.79 8.23 -18.32
C VAL A 140 -8.15 9.72 -18.31
N ALA A 141 -9.39 10.07 -18.04
CA ALA A 141 -9.83 11.46 -17.98
C ALA A 141 -9.17 12.22 -16.83
N VAL A 142 -9.10 11.63 -15.63
CA VAL A 142 -8.40 12.23 -14.48
C VAL A 142 -6.95 12.50 -14.83
N LEU A 143 -6.22 11.52 -15.36
CA LEU A 143 -4.82 11.70 -15.73
C LEU A 143 -4.63 12.83 -16.75
N LYS A 144 -5.47 12.84 -17.79
CA LYS A 144 -5.39 13.84 -18.88
C LYS A 144 -5.71 15.26 -18.39
N GLU A 145 -6.69 15.41 -17.52
CA GLU A 145 -7.20 16.71 -17.10
C GLU A 145 -6.49 17.28 -15.85
N THR A 146 -5.86 16.41 -15.05
CA THR A 146 -5.29 16.80 -13.75
C THR A 146 -3.81 16.44 -13.57
N GLY A 147 -3.29 15.50 -14.34
CA GLY A 147 -1.96 14.92 -14.11
C GLY A 147 -1.93 13.88 -12.97
N VAL A 148 -3.05 13.65 -12.27
CA VAL A 148 -3.10 12.67 -11.17
C VAL A 148 -3.32 11.26 -11.73
N ALA A 149 -2.39 10.36 -11.46
CA ALA A 149 -2.46 8.97 -11.88
C ALA A 149 -3.21 8.11 -10.86
N LEU A 150 -4.28 7.46 -11.32
CA LEU A 150 -5.08 6.50 -10.56
C LEU A 150 -5.13 5.16 -11.29
N LEU A 151 -5.36 4.08 -10.55
CA LEU A 151 -5.59 2.77 -11.17
C LEU A 151 -7.08 2.40 -11.09
N PRO A 152 -7.67 1.91 -12.20
CA PRO A 152 -9.09 1.56 -12.22
C PRO A 152 -9.38 0.34 -11.36
N GLY A 153 -10.52 0.34 -10.65
CA GLY A 153 -10.96 -0.78 -9.83
C GLY A 153 -11.13 -2.07 -10.64
N SER A 154 -11.45 -1.97 -11.94
CA SER A 154 -11.54 -3.13 -12.83
C SER A 154 -10.22 -3.93 -12.92
N ALA A 155 -9.06 -3.29 -12.75
CA ALA A 155 -7.76 -3.97 -12.66
C ALA A 155 -7.61 -4.82 -11.38
N PHE A 156 -8.51 -4.68 -10.42
CA PHE A 156 -8.55 -5.40 -9.14
C PHE A 156 -9.80 -6.29 -9.01
N GLY A 157 -10.44 -6.65 -10.13
CA GLY A 157 -11.59 -7.56 -10.16
C GLY A 157 -12.95 -6.92 -9.89
N PHE A 158 -13.04 -5.60 -9.72
CA PHE A 158 -14.33 -4.92 -9.61
C PHE A 158 -15.01 -4.76 -10.98
N LYS A 159 -16.33 -4.67 -10.99
CA LYS A 159 -17.09 -4.43 -12.23
C LYS A 159 -16.62 -3.13 -12.89
N PRO A 160 -16.41 -3.08 -14.22
CA PRO A 160 -15.92 -1.90 -14.91
C PRO A 160 -16.77 -0.64 -14.69
N ASN A 161 -18.10 -0.78 -14.57
CA ASN A 161 -19.02 0.32 -14.34
C ASN A 161 -19.04 0.82 -12.87
N LYS A 162 -18.33 0.17 -11.96
CA LYS A 162 -18.11 0.68 -10.62
C LYS A 162 -16.95 1.68 -10.66
N MET A 163 -17.24 2.94 -10.38
CA MET A 163 -16.26 4.03 -10.49
C MET A 163 -15.25 4.05 -9.32
N LEU A 164 -14.91 2.86 -8.86
CA LEU A 164 -13.89 2.64 -7.83
C LEU A 164 -12.50 2.73 -8.47
N VAL A 165 -11.58 3.42 -7.79
CA VAL A 165 -10.19 3.54 -8.24
C VAL A 165 -9.23 3.31 -7.09
N ARG A 166 -7.99 2.90 -7.37
CA ARG A 166 -6.93 2.84 -6.37
C ARG A 166 -6.06 4.09 -6.44
N LEU A 167 -5.95 4.78 -5.32
CA LEU A 167 -5.10 5.94 -5.10
C LEU A 167 -3.95 5.54 -4.18
N SER A 168 -2.70 5.79 -4.60
CA SER A 168 -1.51 5.73 -3.76
C SER A 168 -1.22 7.12 -3.21
N PHE A 169 -0.87 7.22 -1.93
CA PHE A 169 -0.56 8.50 -1.29
C PHE A 169 0.91 8.59 -0.83
N THR A 170 1.83 8.01 -1.60
CA THR A 170 3.26 7.94 -1.23
C THR A 170 4.17 8.85 -2.05
N ASP A 171 3.63 9.81 -2.81
CA ASP A 171 4.43 10.75 -3.58
C ASP A 171 4.96 11.89 -2.69
N PHE A 172 5.93 11.53 -1.83
CA PHE A 172 6.63 12.48 -0.96
C PHE A 172 8.04 11.99 -0.60
N ASP A 173 8.92 12.89 -0.16
CA ASP A 173 10.24 12.53 0.34
C ASP A 173 10.14 11.91 1.74
N GLY A 174 10.06 10.57 1.80
CA GLY A 174 10.00 9.82 3.05
C GLY A 174 11.23 10.03 3.96
N ARG A 175 12.40 10.32 3.41
CA ARG A 175 13.62 10.59 4.18
C ARG A 175 13.50 11.92 4.92
N ALA A 176 13.05 12.96 4.25
CA ALA A 176 12.82 14.26 4.86
C ALA A 176 11.76 14.15 5.96
N PHE A 177 10.68 13.42 5.72
CA PHE A 177 9.62 13.22 6.69
C PHE A 177 10.13 12.46 7.93
N LEU A 178 10.81 11.32 7.75
CA LEU A 178 11.38 10.50 8.83
C LEU A 178 12.39 11.28 9.70
N LYS A 179 13.23 12.12 9.08
CA LYS A 179 14.24 12.93 9.78
C LYS A 179 13.61 13.97 10.70
N ASN A 180 12.46 14.52 10.32
CA ASN A 180 11.84 15.66 11.00
C ASN A 180 10.64 15.26 11.90
N THR A 181 10.34 13.97 12.01
CA THR A 181 9.29 13.44 12.89
C THR A 181 9.88 12.50 13.93
N SER A 182 9.27 12.45 15.10
CA SER A 182 9.61 11.48 16.15
C SER A 182 8.54 10.40 16.24
N SER A 183 8.89 9.24 16.76
CA SER A 183 7.96 8.13 17.01
C SER A 183 6.86 8.48 18.01
N VAL A 184 7.08 9.47 18.86
CA VAL A 184 6.19 9.86 19.97
C VAL A 184 5.30 11.04 19.59
N LYS A 185 5.75 11.95 18.73
CA LYS A 185 4.99 13.16 18.36
C LYS A 185 3.90 12.80 17.36
N LYS A 186 2.65 13.16 17.68
CA LYS A 186 1.54 13.06 16.72
C LYS A 186 1.78 13.98 15.53
N ILE A 187 1.75 13.42 14.34
CA ILE A 187 1.87 14.14 13.07
C ILE A 187 0.52 14.82 12.78
N ASN A 188 0.54 16.10 12.51
CA ASN A 188 -0.65 16.89 12.21
C ASN A 188 -0.73 17.28 10.71
N SER A 189 -1.82 17.93 10.31
CA SER A 189 -2.04 18.34 8.91
C SER A 189 -0.96 19.29 8.38
N SER A 190 -0.43 20.20 9.22
CA SER A 190 0.63 21.12 8.77
C SER A 190 1.96 20.41 8.52
N ASP A 191 2.26 19.32 9.26
CA ASP A 191 3.40 18.47 8.98
C ASP A 191 3.23 17.75 7.63
N VAL A 192 2.00 17.25 7.31
CA VAL A 192 1.69 16.64 6.02
C VAL A 192 1.83 17.65 4.88
N GLU A 193 1.30 18.85 5.03
CA GLU A 193 1.41 19.93 4.04
C GLU A 193 2.86 20.31 3.76
N LYS A 194 3.70 20.30 4.80
CA LYS A 194 5.12 20.64 4.69
C LYS A 194 5.95 19.52 4.04
N TYR A 195 5.72 18.25 4.40
CA TYR A 195 6.60 17.15 4.03
C TYR A 195 6.03 16.25 2.92
N ALA A 196 4.76 16.41 2.55
CA ALA A 196 4.12 15.68 1.46
C ALA A 196 3.40 16.64 0.46
N PRO A 197 4.05 17.70 -0.04
CA PRO A 197 3.41 18.73 -0.86
C PRO A 197 2.77 18.16 -2.13
N ASN A 198 3.41 17.20 -2.81
CA ASN A 198 2.86 16.60 -4.02
C ASN A 198 1.53 15.87 -3.75
N VAL A 199 1.43 15.16 -2.63
CA VAL A 199 0.18 14.52 -2.21
C VAL A 199 -0.89 15.57 -1.94
N VAL A 200 -0.54 16.62 -1.19
CA VAL A 200 -1.45 17.74 -0.86
C VAL A 200 -1.99 18.41 -2.11
N ASP A 201 -1.13 18.75 -3.04
CA ASP A 201 -1.51 19.41 -4.31
C ASP A 201 -2.33 18.47 -5.20
N GLY A 202 -1.90 17.22 -5.33
CA GLY A 202 -2.64 16.20 -6.08
C GLY A 202 -4.06 16.01 -5.57
N ILE A 203 -4.26 15.98 -4.24
CA ILE A 203 -5.59 15.85 -3.63
C ILE A 203 -6.44 17.10 -3.82
N LYS A 204 -5.87 18.31 -3.69
CA LYS A 204 -6.57 19.57 -3.98
C LYS A 204 -7.07 19.60 -5.43
N ILE A 205 -6.19 19.26 -6.39
CA ILE A 205 -6.53 19.21 -7.81
C ILE A 205 -7.64 18.18 -8.07
N LEU A 206 -7.50 16.97 -7.54
CA LEU A 206 -8.47 15.88 -7.72
C LEU A 206 -9.83 16.21 -7.10
N SER A 207 -9.84 16.78 -5.89
CA SER A 207 -11.08 17.21 -5.23
C SER A 207 -11.81 18.31 -6.02
N ASN A 208 -11.07 19.29 -6.56
CA ASN A 208 -11.65 20.35 -7.40
C ASN A 208 -12.16 19.82 -8.74
N TRP A 209 -11.45 18.87 -9.34
CA TRP A 209 -11.90 18.21 -10.56
C TRP A 209 -13.20 17.44 -10.34
N ALA A 210 -13.30 16.70 -9.22
CA ALA A 210 -14.48 15.91 -8.90
C ALA A 210 -15.76 16.75 -8.70
N LYS A 211 -15.65 18.02 -8.30
CA LYS A 211 -16.82 18.94 -8.20
C LYS A 211 -17.52 19.17 -9.52
N LYS A 212 -16.83 18.93 -10.66
CA LYS A 212 -17.37 19.09 -12.01
C LYS A 212 -18.11 17.85 -12.54
N LEU A 213 -18.14 16.76 -11.75
CA LEU A 213 -18.86 15.53 -12.04
C LEU A 213 -20.34 15.67 -11.58
#